data_a715f6609eaae68cbe333eed2f3ab10b
#
_entry.id   a715f6609eaae68cbe333eed2f3ab10b
#
_cell.length_a   1.000
_cell.length_b   1.000
_cell.length_c   1.000
_cell.angle_alpha   90.00
_cell.angle_beta   90.00
_cell.angle_gamma   90.00
#
_symmetry.space_group_name_H-M   'P 1'
#
loop_
_entity.id
_entity.type
_entity.pdbx_description
1 polymer ?
#
loop_
_entity_poly.entity_id
_entity_poly.type
_entity_poly.pdbx_seq_one_letter_code
_entity_poly.pdbx_strand_id
1 'polypeptide(L)'
;MNSESCAQVIVALTALGIDPTADSRFVKNGHTVLDALAGFYVTGGGFRHTAGGERNDMATEQGYYALAAYYRFANTQTRLYDMSDVTIQTGGSNAPATGDTGVLVWVIALPVTILAAAFVLKRKEREA
;
A
#
# COMPACT_ATOMS: atom_id res chain seq x y z
N MET A 1 -14.54 16.90 12.73
CA MET A 1 -14.63 15.68 11.91
C MET A 1 -13.63 15.86 10.79
N ASN A 2 -12.85 14.83 10.47
CA ASN A 2 -11.92 14.80 9.35
C ASN A 2 -12.15 13.56 8.49
N SER A 3 -11.57 13.52 7.31
CA SER A 3 -11.75 12.43 6.34
C SER A 3 -11.23 11.09 6.86
N GLU A 4 -10.10 11.08 7.55
CA GLU A 4 -9.49 9.87 8.09
C GLU A 4 -10.38 9.21 9.14
N SER A 5 -11.03 10.01 10.00
CA SER A 5 -12.01 9.47 10.96
C SER A 5 -13.21 8.82 10.24
N CYS A 6 -13.69 9.41 9.15
CA CYS A 6 -14.75 8.80 8.33
C CYS A 6 -14.25 7.49 7.69
N ALA A 7 -13.03 7.50 7.15
CA ALA A 7 -12.42 6.34 6.54
C ALA A 7 -12.30 5.16 7.52
N GLN A 8 -11.79 5.41 8.74
CA GLN A 8 -11.65 4.38 9.78
C GLN A 8 -13.01 3.79 10.19
N VAL A 9 -14.06 4.61 10.31
CA VAL A 9 -15.42 4.13 10.63
C VAL A 9 -15.94 3.22 9.51
N ILE A 10 -15.78 3.60 8.24
CA ILE A 10 -16.20 2.77 7.10
C ILE A 10 -15.51 1.40 7.14
N VAL A 11 -14.19 1.38 7.31
CA VAL A 11 -13.41 0.14 7.37
C VAL A 11 -13.85 -0.73 8.54
N ALA A 12 -14.05 -0.14 9.73
CA ALA A 12 -14.47 -0.89 10.91
C ALA A 12 -15.87 -1.51 10.72
N LEU A 13 -16.83 -0.75 10.22
CA LEU A 13 -18.20 -1.24 10.02
C LEU A 13 -18.25 -2.36 8.98
N THR A 14 -17.59 -2.17 7.83
CA THR A 14 -17.54 -3.19 6.77
C THR A 14 -16.81 -4.46 7.23
N ALA A 15 -15.76 -4.33 8.03
CA ALA A 15 -15.05 -5.47 8.62
C ALA A 15 -15.92 -6.28 9.62
N LEU A 16 -16.88 -5.61 10.26
CA LEU A 16 -17.87 -6.22 11.16
C LEU A 16 -19.11 -6.74 10.42
N GLY A 17 -19.18 -6.60 9.10
CA GLY A 17 -20.37 -6.99 8.33
C GLY A 17 -21.54 -6.03 8.49
N ILE A 18 -21.32 -4.80 8.93
CA ILE A 18 -22.34 -3.76 9.15
C ILE A 18 -22.34 -2.82 7.94
N ASP A 19 -23.50 -2.62 7.35
CA ASP A 19 -23.67 -1.69 6.24
C ASP A 19 -23.61 -0.23 6.75
N PRO A 20 -22.56 0.54 6.39
CA PRO A 20 -22.42 1.91 6.82
C PRO A 20 -23.46 2.87 6.18
N THR A 21 -24.22 2.40 5.19
CA THR A 21 -25.23 3.20 4.47
C THR A 21 -26.68 2.89 4.87
N ALA A 22 -26.92 1.73 5.48
CA ALA A 22 -28.27 1.27 5.80
C ALA A 22 -28.54 1.09 7.30
N ASP A 23 -27.51 0.81 8.11
CA ASP A 23 -27.71 0.58 9.55
C ASP A 23 -28.09 1.88 10.27
N SER A 24 -29.30 1.92 10.84
CA SER A 24 -29.89 3.10 11.50
C SER A 24 -29.05 3.63 12.67
N ARG A 25 -28.20 2.82 13.26
CA ARG A 25 -27.27 3.25 14.33
C ARG A 25 -26.23 4.24 13.81
N PHE A 26 -25.87 4.14 12.52
CA PHE A 26 -24.80 4.92 11.89
C PHE A 26 -25.30 5.93 10.84
N VAL A 27 -26.56 5.82 10.41
CA VAL A 27 -27.22 6.83 9.57
C VAL A 27 -27.86 7.89 10.45
N LYS A 28 -27.52 9.16 10.27
CA LYS A 28 -28.00 10.29 11.06
C LYS A 28 -28.64 11.34 10.17
N ASN A 29 -29.94 11.60 10.42
CA ASN A 29 -30.73 12.59 9.64
C ASN A 29 -30.66 12.33 8.12
N GLY A 30 -30.63 11.06 7.70
CA GLY A 30 -30.52 10.68 6.30
C GLY A 30 -29.12 10.77 5.71
N HIS A 31 -28.12 11.13 6.51
CA HIS A 31 -26.71 11.19 6.08
C HIS A 31 -25.93 9.99 6.60
N THR A 32 -25.08 9.46 5.74
CA THR A 32 -24.19 8.32 6.00
C THR A 32 -22.76 8.78 6.24
N VAL A 33 -21.93 7.88 6.76
CA VAL A 33 -20.48 8.15 6.86
C VAL A 33 -19.81 8.24 5.49
N LEU A 34 -20.38 7.61 4.45
CA LEU A 34 -19.90 7.75 3.08
C LEU A 34 -20.18 9.16 2.53
N ASP A 35 -21.36 9.72 2.81
CA ASP A 35 -21.67 11.12 2.45
C ASP A 35 -20.70 12.08 3.13
N ALA A 36 -20.38 11.81 4.40
CA ALA A 36 -19.42 12.60 5.15
C ALA A 36 -18.01 12.51 4.53
N LEU A 37 -17.55 11.30 4.13
CA LEU A 37 -16.28 11.13 3.43
C LEU A 37 -16.28 11.83 2.07
N ALA A 38 -17.37 11.71 1.30
CA ALA A 38 -17.52 12.37 0.00
C ALA A 38 -17.40 13.90 0.10
N GLY A 39 -17.82 14.51 1.21
CA GLY A 39 -17.65 15.94 1.48
C GLY A 39 -16.19 16.41 1.58
N PHE A 40 -15.24 15.49 1.75
CA PHE A 40 -13.80 15.77 1.76
C PHE A 40 -13.12 15.52 0.40
N TYR A 41 -13.87 15.02 -0.60
CA TYR A 41 -13.29 14.77 -1.92
C TYR A 41 -12.89 16.07 -2.61
N VAL A 42 -11.76 16.05 -3.29
CA VAL A 42 -11.22 17.18 -4.08
C VAL A 42 -11.40 16.87 -5.56
N THR A 43 -12.04 17.80 -6.28
CA THR A 43 -12.19 17.68 -7.74
C THR A 43 -10.82 17.50 -8.40
N GLY A 44 -10.68 16.49 -9.24
CA GLY A 44 -9.40 16.12 -9.83
C GLY A 44 -8.69 14.96 -9.12
N GLY A 45 -9.23 14.50 -7.99
CA GLY A 45 -8.78 13.28 -7.30
C GLY A 45 -8.18 13.53 -5.91
N GLY A 46 -8.49 12.60 -5.01
CA GLY A 46 -8.00 12.60 -3.63
C GLY A 46 -8.92 13.27 -2.63
N PHE A 47 -8.45 13.33 -1.39
CA PHE A 47 -9.23 13.84 -0.26
C PHE A 47 -8.42 14.90 0.49
N ARG A 48 -9.15 15.82 1.13
CA ARG A 48 -8.60 16.79 2.09
C ARG A 48 -8.74 16.25 3.51
N HIS A 49 -7.85 16.66 4.39
CA HIS A 49 -7.91 16.29 5.81
C HIS A 49 -9.15 16.87 6.49
N THR A 50 -9.38 18.17 6.34
CA THR A 50 -10.50 18.89 6.93
C THR A 50 -11.29 19.68 5.88
N ALA A 51 -12.52 20.09 6.22
CA ALA A 51 -13.33 20.93 5.36
C ALA A 51 -12.59 22.25 5.05
N GLY A 52 -12.54 22.62 3.77
CA GLY A 52 -11.84 23.82 3.31
C GLY A 52 -10.32 23.70 3.18
N GLY A 53 -9.73 22.56 3.57
CA GLY A 53 -8.30 22.28 3.35
C GLY A 53 -7.98 21.90 1.90
N GLU A 54 -6.70 21.84 1.59
CA GLU A 54 -6.19 21.33 0.32
C GLU A 54 -6.13 19.79 0.33
N ARG A 55 -5.88 19.20 -0.85
CA ARG A 55 -5.62 17.77 -1.00
C ARG A 55 -4.46 17.37 -0.08
N ASN A 56 -4.64 16.25 0.61
CA ASN A 56 -3.65 15.69 1.53
C ASN A 56 -3.40 14.22 1.18
N ASP A 57 -2.15 13.80 1.14
CA ASP A 57 -1.80 12.45 0.67
C ASP A 57 -2.25 11.36 1.64
N MET A 58 -2.13 11.57 2.97
CA MET A 58 -2.62 10.63 3.98
C MET A 58 -4.15 10.52 3.92
N ALA A 59 -4.86 11.66 3.83
CA ALA A 59 -6.31 11.68 3.69
C ALA A 59 -6.75 10.96 2.40
N THR A 60 -5.98 11.13 1.33
CA THR A 60 -6.24 10.49 0.04
C THR A 60 -6.06 8.98 0.11
N GLU A 61 -4.95 8.52 0.67
CA GLU A 61 -4.72 7.09 0.88
C GLU A 61 -5.86 6.47 1.72
N GLN A 62 -6.15 7.06 2.88
CA GLN A 62 -7.18 6.55 3.77
C GLN A 62 -8.58 6.61 3.17
N GLY A 63 -8.89 7.65 2.43
CA GLY A 63 -10.16 7.76 1.71
C GLY A 63 -10.33 6.64 0.68
N TYR A 64 -9.33 6.37 -0.12
CA TYR A 64 -9.41 5.33 -1.14
C TYR A 64 -9.46 3.91 -0.56
N TYR A 65 -8.70 3.61 0.49
CA TYR A 65 -8.81 2.27 1.08
C TYR A 65 -10.17 2.06 1.77
N ALA A 66 -10.77 3.11 2.34
CA ALA A 66 -12.12 3.03 2.88
C ALA A 66 -13.18 2.77 1.79
N LEU A 67 -13.05 3.43 0.63
CA LEU A 67 -13.89 3.14 -0.53
C LEU A 67 -13.68 1.71 -1.05
N ALA A 68 -12.44 1.22 -1.06
CA ALA A 68 -12.15 -0.17 -1.40
C ALA A 68 -12.80 -1.16 -0.41
N ALA A 69 -12.75 -0.86 0.90
CA ALA A 69 -13.41 -1.68 1.92
C ALA A 69 -14.93 -1.72 1.72
N TYR A 70 -15.55 -0.57 1.45
CA TYR A 70 -16.98 -0.51 1.15
C TYR A 70 -17.35 -1.21 -0.15
N TYR A 71 -16.58 -1.02 -1.21
CA TYR A 71 -16.77 -1.72 -2.50
C TYR A 71 -16.76 -3.23 -2.31
N ARG A 72 -15.78 -3.77 -1.59
CA ARG A 72 -15.69 -5.20 -1.30
C ARG A 72 -16.90 -5.69 -0.51
N PHE A 73 -17.30 -4.95 0.52
CA PHE A 73 -18.50 -5.23 1.31
C PHE A 73 -19.76 -5.27 0.45
N ALA A 74 -20.00 -4.25 -0.36
CA ALA A 74 -21.17 -4.13 -1.24
C ALA A 74 -21.23 -5.23 -2.32
N ASN A 75 -20.09 -5.78 -2.71
CA ASN A 75 -19.99 -6.89 -3.68
C ASN A 75 -19.82 -8.27 -3.03
N THR A 76 -20.11 -8.41 -1.74
CA THR A 76 -20.04 -9.69 -1.01
C THR A 76 -18.67 -10.37 -1.10
N GLN A 77 -17.61 -9.59 -1.21
CA GLN A 77 -16.22 -10.03 -1.19
C GLN A 77 -15.70 -10.13 0.25
N THR A 78 -14.56 -10.78 0.45
CA THR A 78 -13.93 -10.78 1.77
C THR A 78 -13.53 -9.36 2.19
N ARG A 79 -13.49 -9.13 3.51
CA ARG A 79 -13.13 -7.80 4.07
C ARG A 79 -11.74 -7.35 3.63
N LEU A 80 -11.47 -6.05 3.70
CA LEU A 80 -10.27 -5.42 3.14
C LEU A 80 -8.95 -6.08 3.57
N TYR A 81 -8.83 -6.52 4.82
CA TYR A 81 -7.61 -7.15 5.35
C TYR A 81 -7.63 -8.69 5.29
N ASP A 82 -8.69 -9.26 4.74
CA ASP A 82 -8.80 -10.67 4.40
C ASP A 82 -8.99 -10.77 2.89
N MET A 83 -7.90 -10.82 2.16
CA MET A 83 -7.86 -10.83 0.70
C MET A 83 -7.80 -12.26 0.13
N SER A 84 -8.32 -13.25 0.88
CA SER A 84 -8.24 -14.67 0.50
C SER A 84 -9.01 -15.02 -0.78
N ASP A 85 -9.95 -14.17 -1.18
CA ASP A 85 -10.70 -14.30 -2.45
C ASP A 85 -9.97 -13.68 -3.66
N VAL A 86 -8.79 -13.05 -3.44
CA VAL A 86 -8.01 -12.45 -4.52
C VAL A 86 -6.91 -13.39 -4.97
N THR A 87 -6.94 -13.76 -6.25
CA THR A 87 -5.83 -14.49 -6.86
C THR A 87 -4.65 -13.54 -7.05
N ILE A 88 -3.59 -13.73 -6.27
CA ILE A 88 -2.33 -13.03 -6.49
C ILE A 88 -1.71 -13.63 -7.75
N GLN A 89 -1.64 -12.85 -8.81
CA GLN A 89 -0.80 -13.18 -9.94
C GLN A 89 0.67 -13.04 -9.49
N THR A 90 1.27 -14.13 -9.05
CA THR A 90 2.72 -14.17 -8.84
C THR A 90 3.37 -13.91 -10.18
N GLY A 91 4.05 -12.78 -10.30
CA GLY A 91 4.49 -12.13 -11.50
C GLY A 91 4.93 -13.07 -12.63
N GLY A 92 4.32 -12.86 -13.79
CA GLY A 92 4.92 -13.27 -15.04
C GLY A 92 6.27 -12.57 -15.24
N SER A 93 7.04 -13.02 -16.22
CA SER A 93 8.40 -12.57 -16.57
C SER A 93 8.59 -11.05 -16.79
N ASN A 94 7.54 -10.24 -16.59
CA ASN A 94 7.54 -8.78 -16.69
C ASN A 94 7.39 -8.08 -15.33
N ALA A 95 7.48 -8.80 -14.21
CA ALA A 95 7.56 -8.14 -12.91
C ALA A 95 8.84 -7.28 -12.87
N PRO A 96 8.78 -6.02 -12.41
CA PRO A 96 9.98 -5.23 -12.22
C PRO A 96 10.96 -6.03 -11.37
N ALA A 97 12.21 -6.14 -11.81
CA ALA A 97 13.25 -6.77 -11.02
C ALA A 97 13.47 -5.93 -9.75
N THR A 98 12.77 -6.27 -8.69
CA THR A 98 12.89 -5.60 -7.38
C THR A 98 14.02 -6.19 -6.53
N GLY A 99 14.77 -7.15 -7.07
CA GLY A 99 15.97 -7.71 -6.44
C GLY A 99 17.19 -6.86 -6.75
N ASP A 100 17.91 -6.46 -5.72
CA ASP A 100 19.24 -5.88 -5.87
C ASP A 100 20.23 -6.97 -6.36
N THR A 101 20.34 -7.12 -7.68
CA THR A 101 21.34 -8.00 -8.30
C THR A 101 22.76 -7.44 -8.17
N GLY A 102 22.92 -6.19 -7.72
CA GLY A 102 24.20 -5.52 -7.55
C GLY A 102 25.07 -6.19 -6.50
N VAL A 103 24.50 -6.64 -5.39
CA VAL A 103 25.23 -7.30 -4.31
C VAL A 103 25.90 -8.59 -4.78
N LEU A 104 25.22 -9.39 -5.60
CA LEU A 104 25.76 -10.66 -6.08
C LEU A 104 27.03 -10.46 -6.94
N VAL A 105 27.05 -9.42 -7.76
CA VAL A 105 28.22 -9.06 -8.58
C VAL A 105 29.42 -8.71 -7.70
N TRP A 106 29.20 -7.95 -6.63
CA TRP A 106 30.26 -7.57 -5.68
C TRP A 106 30.74 -8.73 -4.83
N VAL A 107 29.83 -9.63 -4.41
CA VAL A 107 30.18 -10.85 -3.65
C VAL A 107 31.08 -11.80 -4.47
N ILE A 108 30.93 -11.82 -5.80
CA ILE A 108 31.78 -12.61 -6.69
C ILE A 108 33.06 -11.85 -7.08
N ALA A 109 32.95 -10.57 -7.39
CA ALA A 109 34.07 -9.76 -7.85
C ALA A 109 35.16 -9.54 -6.78
N LEU A 110 34.77 -9.32 -5.52
CA LEU A 110 35.70 -9.07 -4.41
C LEU A 110 36.64 -10.25 -4.12
N PRO A 111 36.20 -11.50 -3.99
CA PRO A 111 37.12 -12.62 -3.79
C PRO A 111 38.09 -12.85 -4.99
N VAL A 112 37.60 -12.64 -6.22
CA VAL A 112 38.43 -12.80 -7.42
C VAL A 112 39.56 -11.77 -7.47
N THR A 113 39.28 -10.52 -7.12
CA THR A 113 40.30 -9.45 -7.08
C THR A 113 41.32 -9.68 -5.96
N ILE A 114 40.89 -10.16 -4.79
CA ILE A 114 41.78 -10.50 -3.67
C ILE A 114 42.72 -11.66 -4.06
N LEU A 115 42.19 -12.71 -4.68
CA LEU A 115 42.96 -13.85 -5.15
C LEU A 115 43.95 -13.45 -6.23
N ALA A 116 43.59 -12.61 -7.18
CA ALA A 116 44.47 -12.09 -8.22
C ALA A 116 45.61 -11.25 -7.62
N ALA A 117 45.32 -10.37 -6.67
CA ALA A 117 46.32 -9.57 -5.97
C ALA A 117 47.30 -10.44 -5.17
N ALA A 118 46.78 -11.44 -4.43
CA ALA A 118 47.63 -12.38 -3.69
C ALA A 118 48.54 -13.20 -4.61
N PHE A 119 48.02 -13.61 -5.78
CA PHE A 119 48.83 -14.33 -6.78
C PHE A 119 49.96 -13.46 -7.35
N VAL A 120 49.69 -12.21 -7.68
CA VAL A 120 50.70 -11.26 -8.18
C VAL A 120 51.77 -10.98 -7.14
N LEU A 121 51.42 -10.77 -5.89
CA LEU A 121 52.35 -10.54 -4.78
C LEU A 121 53.26 -11.76 -4.57
N LYS A 122 52.69 -12.96 -4.54
CA LYS A 122 53.46 -14.21 -4.36
C LYS A 122 54.38 -14.49 -5.54
N ARG A 123 54.03 -14.07 -6.75
CA ARG A 123 54.92 -14.17 -7.92
C ARG A 123 56.11 -13.23 -7.80
N LYS A 124 55.89 -12.00 -7.36
CA LYS A 124 56.91 -10.98 -7.18
C LYS A 124 57.93 -11.37 -6.09
N GLU A 125 57.49 -12.05 -5.03
CA GLU A 125 58.37 -12.59 -3.99
C GLU A 125 59.28 -13.74 -4.48
N ARG A 126 58.88 -14.45 -5.55
CA ARG A 126 59.67 -15.54 -6.13
C ARG A 126 60.71 -15.06 -7.16
N GLU A 127 60.53 -13.85 -7.67
CA GLU A 127 61.40 -13.23 -8.68
C GLU A 127 62.41 -12.24 -8.04
N ALA A 128 62.35 -12.01 -6.72
CA ALA A 128 63.25 -11.19 -5.92
C ALA A 128 64.23 -12.07 -5.12
#